data_dd18b83d26c00ae1d858babf0508d982
#
_entry.id   dd18b83d26c00ae1d858babf0508d982
#
_cell.length_a   1.000
_cell.length_b   1.000
_cell.length_c   1.000
_cell.angle_alpha   90.00
_cell.angle_beta   90.00
_cell.angle_gamma   90.00
#
_symmetry.space_group_name_H-M   'P 1'
#
loop_
_entity.id
_entity.type
_entity.pdbx_description
1 polymer ?
#
loop_
_entity_poly.entity_id
_entity_poly.type
_entity_poly.pdbx_seq_one_letter_code
_entity_poly.pdbx_strand_id
1 'polypeptide(L)'
;MYKLNDIHNSDGKGNFEKMVISEAERVKPIIKEQFLREYILGTGDTYEIFNIYCKTFGVDRMLETRMIIIKPSQQSEDEDIFFLKNTSEQYIGEDRLLLSTTIKNHLFLITTLLEQQEITSVLEKIHNTMKTCYGYDVMAVYSKIASIADAPASYERLKRCMGYSFYSDSCEILYENDIKINENAVSVQAEYGAIEPV
;
A
#
# COMPACT_ATOMS: atom_id res chain seq x y z
N MET A 1 -44.63 -42.55 31.11
CA MET A 1 -43.79 -42.88 29.97
C MET A 1 -43.70 -41.64 29.08
N TYR A 2 -42.79 -40.72 29.36
CA TYR A 2 -42.65 -39.47 28.61
C TYR A 2 -41.41 -39.58 27.75
N LYS A 3 -41.58 -39.58 26.44
CA LYS A 3 -40.51 -39.37 25.45
C LYS A 3 -40.20 -37.89 25.43
N LEU A 4 -39.06 -37.49 25.96
CA LEU A 4 -38.46 -36.20 25.70
C LEU A 4 -37.91 -36.20 24.28
N ASN A 5 -38.45 -35.33 23.48
CA ASN A 5 -38.01 -35.05 22.11
C ASN A 5 -36.59 -34.41 22.14
N ASP A 6 -35.65 -35.12 21.54
CA ASP A 6 -34.37 -34.56 21.07
C ASP A 6 -34.64 -33.68 19.84
N ILE A 7 -35.04 -32.45 20.06
CA ILE A 7 -35.11 -31.41 19.03
C ILE A 7 -34.36 -30.17 19.58
N HIS A 8 -33.40 -29.73 18.82
CA HIS A 8 -32.58 -28.50 18.94
C HIS A 8 -31.22 -28.64 19.56
N ASN A 9 -30.25 -29.07 18.73
CA ASN A 9 -28.86 -28.60 18.90
C ASN A 9 -28.01 -28.58 17.61
N SER A 10 -28.58 -28.85 16.43
CA SER A 10 -27.85 -28.78 15.17
C SER A 10 -27.82 -27.38 14.54
N ASP A 11 -28.91 -26.63 14.68
CA ASP A 11 -29.03 -25.32 14.02
C ASP A 11 -28.23 -24.20 14.70
N GLY A 12 -28.09 -24.30 16.03
CA GLY A 12 -27.30 -23.30 16.80
C GLY A 12 -25.79 -23.35 16.52
N LYS A 13 -25.23 -24.56 16.37
CA LYS A 13 -23.82 -24.73 16.03
C LYS A 13 -23.49 -24.21 14.63
N GLY A 14 -24.33 -24.55 13.65
CA GLY A 14 -24.15 -24.11 12.28
C GLY A 14 -24.24 -22.59 12.11
N ASN A 15 -25.08 -21.93 12.87
CA ASN A 15 -25.22 -20.47 12.86
C ASN A 15 -24.01 -19.79 13.55
N PHE A 16 -23.56 -20.35 14.66
CA PHE A 16 -22.37 -19.83 15.36
C PHE A 16 -21.10 -19.99 14.52
N GLU A 17 -20.89 -21.15 13.90
CA GLU A 17 -19.75 -21.38 12.99
C GLU A 17 -19.78 -20.43 11.79
N LYS A 18 -20.93 -20.22 11.15
CA LYS A 18 -21.09 -19.25 10.07
C LYS A 18 -20.80 -17.82 10.51
N MET A 19 -21.25 -17.43 11.70
CA MET A 19 -20.99 -16.12 12.26
C MET A 19 -19.50 -15.91 12.54
N VAL A 20 -18.81 -16.90 13.12
CA VAL A 20 -17.35 -16.85 13.40
C VAL A 20 -16.56 -16.78 12.09
N ILE A 21 -16.92 -17.57 11.07
CA ILE A 21 -16.28 -17.53 9.76
C ILE A 21 -16.47 -16.16 9.10
N SER A 22 -17.70 -15.62 9.14
CA SER A 22 -18.00 -14.30 8.58
C SER A 22 -17.20 -13.18 9.25
N GLU A 23 -17.07 -13.21 10.58
CA GLU A 23 -16.27 -12.23 11.31
C GLU A 23 -14.76 -12.40 11.03
N ALA A 24 -14.25 -13.63 10.94
CA ALA A 24 -12.86 -13.90 10.59
C ALA A 24 -12.52 -13.38 9.17
N GLU A 25 -13.42 -13.59 8.20
CA GLU A 25 -13.25 -13.09 6.85
C GLU A 25 -13.27 -11.55 6.79
N ARG A 26 -14.12 -10.91 7.59
CA ARG A 26 -14.19 -9.44 7.68
C ARG A 26 -12.92 -8.81 8.26
N VAL A 27 -12.31 -9.47 9.24
CA VAL A 27 -11.11 -8.96 9.92
C VAL A 27 -9.83 -9.28 9.14
N LYS A 28 -9.86 -10.32 8.30
CA LYS A 28 -8.69 -10.79 7.53
C LYS A 28 -8.00 -9.69 6.70
N PRO A 29 -8.69 -8.80 5.96
CA PRO A 29 -8.04 -7.71 5.22
C PRO A 29 -7.33 -6.73 6.14
N ILE A 30 -7.90 -6.41 7.29
CA ILE A 30 -7.32 -5.49 8.28
C ILE A 30 -6.02 -6.07 8.85
N ILE A 31 -6.05 -7.35 9.22
CA ILE A 31 -4.87 -8.05 9.72
C ILE A 31 -3.80 -8.12 8.63
N LYS A 32 -4.17 -8.42 7.39
CA LYS A 32 -3.27 -8.46 6.24
C LYS A 32 -2.57 -7.11 6.02
N GLU A 33 -3.32 -6.02 6.04
CA GLU A 33 -2.79 -4.67 5.91
C GLU A 33 -1.81 -4.35 7.05
N GLN A 34 -2.17 -4.67 8.29
CA GLN A 34 -1.34 -4.42 9.46
C GLN A 34 0.01 -5.15 9.38
N PHE A 35 0.02 -6.45 9.06
CA PHE A 35 1.25 -7.22 8.90
C PHE A 35 2.18 -6.64 7.83
N LEU A 36 1.64 -6.32 6.66
CA LEU A 36 2.46 -5.75 5.58
C LEU A 36 2.97 -4.36 5.94
N ARG A 37 2.17 -3.55 6.60
CA ARG A 37 2.58 -2.23 7.07
C ARG A 37 3.74 -2.32 8.08
N GLU A 38 3.65 -3.20 9.06
CA GLU A 38 4.72 -3.43 10.05
C GLU A 38 5.99 -3.95 9.37
N TYR A 39 5.85 -4.87 8.41
CA TYR A 39 6.95 -5.37 7.61
C TYR A 39 7.65 -4.25 6.83
N ILE A 40 6.91 -3.42 6.12
CA ILE A 40 7.44 -2.32 5.29
C ILE A 40 8.14 -1.27 6.13
N LEU A 41 7.58 -0.92 7.30
CA LEU A 41 8.12 0.11 8.18
C LEU A 41 9.27 -0.39 9.07
N GLY A 42 9.55 -1.68 9.08
CA GLY A 42 10.62 -2.26 9.89
C GLY A 42 10.36 -2.18 11.40
N THR A 43 9.10 -2.15 11.82
CA THR A 43 8.70 -2.06 13.23
C THR A 43 8.66 -3.46 13.87
N GLY A 44 9.81 -4.03 14.19
CA GLY A 44 9.92 -5.36 14.82
C GLY A 44 10.85 -6.32 14.08
N ASP A 45 10.74 -7.64 14.35
CA ASP A 45 11.43 -8.66 13.57
C ASP A 45 10.76 -8.82 12.20
N THR A 46 11.23 -8.03 11.23
CA THR A 46 10.68 -7.96 9.88
C THR A 46 10.67 -9.31 9.16
N TYR A 47 11.66 -10.16 9.42
CA TYR A 47 11.74 -11.48 8.81
C TYR A 47 10.65 -12.41 9.34
N GLU A 48 10.45 -12.44 10.66
CA GLU A 48 9.42 -13.26 11.30
C GLU A 48 8.01 -12.78 10.90
N ILE A 49 7.75 -11.47 10.94
CA ILE A 49 6.48 -10.87 10.51
C ILE A 49 6.15 -11.29 9.07
N PHE A 50 7.11 -11.17 8.16
CA PHE A 50 6.91 -11.55 6.77
C PHE A 50 6.67 -13.05 6.58
N ASN A 51 7.36 -13.91 7.32
CA ASN A 51 7.13 -15.35 7.29
C ASN A 51 5.72 -15.72 7.76
N ILE A 52 5.27 -15.12 8.86
CA ILE A 52 3.92 -15.31 9.39
C ILE A 52 2.89 -14.84 8.35
N TYR A 53 3.10 -13.69 7.76
CA TYR A 53 2.25 -13.15 6.70
C TYR A 53 2.11 -14.13 5.52
N CYS A 54 3.22 -14.56 4.94
CA CYS A 54 3.22 -15.47 3.80
C CYS A 54 2.51 -16.78 4.12
N LYS A 55 2.79 -17.36 5.30
CA LYS A 55 2.17 -18.60 5.75
C LYS A 55 0.68 -18.47 6.02
N THR A 56 0.27 -17.37 6.67
CA THR A 56 -1.14 -17.14 7.06
C THR A 56 -2.03 -16.85 5.86
N PHE A 57 -1.54 -16.08 4.91
CA PHE A 57 -2.32 -15.62 3.75
C PHE A 57 -2.05 -16.41 2.46
N GLY A 58 -1.15 -17.42 2.51
CA GLY A 58 -0.81 -18.25 1.35
C GLY A 58 -0.09 -17.46 0.24
N VAL A 59 0.67 -16.43 0.60
CA VAL A 59 1.38 -15.58 -0.37
C VAL A 59 2.75 -16.20 -0.67
N ASP A 60 3.07 -16.35 -1.96
CA ASP A 60 4.41 -16.74 -2.38
C ASP A 60 5.39 -15.59 -2.06
N ARG A 61 6.49 -15.94 -1.40
CA ARG A 61 7.54 -14.99 -1.02
C ARG A 61 8.23 -14.35 -2.23
N MET A 62 8.26 -15.06 -3.35
CA MET A 62 8.86 -14.61 -4.60
C MET A 62 7.84 -14.02 -5.57
N LEU A 63 6.59 -13.79 -5.11
CA LEU A 63 5.56 -13.19 -5.92
C LEU A 63 6.05 -11.85 -6.50
N GLU A 64 6.08 -11.78 -7.81
CA GLU A 64 6.44 -10.56 -8.54
C GLU A 64 5.36 -9.49 -8.37
N THR A 65 5.80 -8.30 -8.01
CA THR A 65 4.93 -7.17 -7.71
C THR A 65 5.53 -5.88 -8.22
N ARG A 66 4.70 -4.85 -8.34
CA ARG A 66 5.12 -3.44 -8.37
C ARG A 66 4.61 -2.73 -7.14
N MET A 67 5.38 -1.77 -6.71
CA MET A 67 5.08 -0.91 -5.58
C MET A 67 4.90 0.51 -6.07
N ILE A 68 3.95 1.22 -5.47
CA ILE A 68 3.57 2.55 -5.89
C ILE A 68 3.46 3.43 -4.65
N ILE A 69 3.99 4.63 -4.71
CA ILE A 69 3.66 5.71 -3.78
C ILE A 69 2.88 6.77 -4.53
N ILE A 70 1.75 7.17 -3.98
CA ILE A 70 0.95 8.29 -4.50
C ILE A 70 0.78 9.32 -3.39
N LYS A 71 1.00 10.57 -3.73
CA LYS A 71 0.88 11.69 -2.79
C LYS A 71 0.11 12.82 -3.46
N PRO A 72 -0.84 13.48 -2.77
CA PRO A 72 -1.40 14.75 -3.20
C PRO A 72 -0.29 15.80 -3.33
N SER A 73 -0.38 16.64 -4.37
CA SER A 73 0.64 17.67 -4.67
C SER A 73 0.62 18.82 -3.68
N GLN A 74 -0.52 19.05 -3.04
CA GLN A 74 -0.72 20.07 -2.03
C GLN A 74 -0.79 19.45 -0.64
N GLN A 75 -0.74 20.29 0.40
CA GLN A 75 -0.96 19.85 1.76
C GLN A 75 -2.40 19.34 1.86
N SER A 76 -2.56 18.03 2.04
CA SER A 76 -3.84 17.34 2.01
C SER A 76 -4.40 17.15 3.41
N GLU A 77 -5.71 17.21 3.51
CA GLU A 77 -6.46 16.78 4.69
C GLU A 77 -6.60 15.24 4.69
N ASP A 78 -6.98 14.66 5.83
CA ASP A 78 -7.15 13.20 5.95
C ASP A 78 -8.22 12.66 4.97
N GLU A 79 -9.23 13.48 4.64
CA GLU A 79 -10.27 13.14 3.67
C GLU A 79 -9.71 12.95 2.24
N ASP A 80 -8.75 13.75 1.83
CA ASP A 80 -8.13 13.66 0.51
C ASP A 80 -7.41 12.32 0.31
N ILE A 81 -6.70 11.86 1.35
CA ILE A 81 -6.03 10.55 1.34
C ILE A 81 -7.05 9.41 1.29
N PHE A 82 -8.18 9.55 1.96
CA PHE A 82 -9.25 8.57 1.91
C PHE A 82 -9.85 8.44 0.51
N PHE A 83 -10.14 9.55 -0.17
CA PHE A 83 -10.63 9.54 -1.55
C PHE A 83 -9.58 8.98 -2.51
N LEU A 84 -8.32 9.35 -2.34
CA LEU A 84 -7.22 8.81 -3.13
C LEU A 84 -7.10 7.30 -2.97
N LYS A 85 -7.19 6.77 -1.75
CA LYS A 85 -7.17 5.34 -1.46
C LYS A 85 -8.29 4.62 -2.19
N ASN A 86 -9.55 5.05 -1.99
CA ASN A 86 -10.71 4.42 -2.61
C ASN A 86 -10.65 4.45 -4.14
N THR A 87 -10.25 5.59 -4.72
CA THR A 87 -10.10 5.73 -6.18
C THR A 87 -9.01 4.78 -6.72
N SER A 88 -7.90 4.67 -6.01
CA SER A 88 -6.80 3.78 -6.40
C SER A 88 -7.20 2.31 -6.32
N GLU A 89 -7.88 1.89 -5.26
CA GLU A 89 -8.39 0.54 -5.09
C GLU A 89 -9.38 0.17 -6.20
N GLN A 90 -10.26 1.09 -6.58
CA GLN A 90 -11.23 0.89 -7.66
C GLN A 90 -10.56 0.69 -9.02
N TYR A 91 -9.54 1.50 -9.37
CA TYR A 91 -8.90 1.41 -10.67
C TYR A 91 -7.89 0.27 -10.80
N ILE A 92 -7.23 -0.13 -9.72
CA ILE A 92 -6.32 -1.28 -9.71
C ILE A 92 -7.11 -2.59 -9.71
N GLY A 93 -8.21 -2.64 -8.96
CA GLY A 93 -9.04 -3.83 -8.76
C GLY A 93 -8.55 -4.71 -7.61
N GLU A 94 -9.50 -5.31 -6.88
CA GLU A 94 -9.23 -6.11 -5.68
C GLU A 94 -8.39 -7.36 -5.96
N ASP A 95 -8.55 -7.95 -7.15
CA ASP A 95 -7.83 -9.16 -7.60
C ASP A 95 -6.34 -8.91 -7.86
N ARG A 96 -5.97 -7.65 -8.10
CA ARG A 96 -4.59 -7.24 -8.41
C ARG A 96 -3.92 -6.43 -7.31
N LEU A 97 -4.67 -6.03 -6.30
CA LEU A 97 -4.18 -5.23 -5.20
C LEU A 97 -3.84 -6.12 -3.99
N LEU A 98 -2.57 -6.20 -3.64
CA LEU A 98 -2.12 -6.95 -2.48
C LEU A 98 -2.15 -6.14 -1.19
N LEU A 99 -1.86 -4.85 -1.30
CA LEU A 99 -1.86 -3.89 -0.18
C LEU A 99 -2.28 -2.51 -0.68
N SER A 100 -3.09 -1.84 0.14
CA SER A 100 -3.39 -0.42 0.04
C SER A 100 -3.37 0.14 1.45
N THR A 101 -2.34 0.91 1.78
CA THR A 101 -2.18 1.48 3.13
C THR A 101 -1.70 2.92 3.08
N THR A 102 -2.17 3.71 4.02
CA THR A 102 -1.70 5.09 4.19
C THR A 102 -0.53 5.12 5.17
N ILE A 103 0.58 5.71 4.75
CA ILE A 103 1.77 5.91 5.57
C ILE A 103 2.04 7.42 5.62
N LYS A 104 1.86 8.03 6.79
CA LYS A 104 1.89 9.50 6.95
C LYS A 104 0.87 10.15 6.00
N ASN A 105 1.34 10.95 5.05
CA ASN A 105 0.52 11.73 4.10
C ASN A 105 0.61 11.20 2.66
N HIS A 106 0.92 9.92 2.47
CA HIS A 106 0.94 9.29 1.15
C HIS A 106 0.32 7.90 1.19
N LEU A 107 -0.22 7.49 0.05
CA LEU A 107 -0.75 6.16 -0.18
C LEU A 107 0.38 5.27 -0.69
N PHE A 108 0.54 4.10 -0.08
CA PHE A 108 1.45 3.06 -0.53
C PHE A 108 0.65 1.84 -0.99
N LEU A 109 0.95 1.37 -2.19
CA LEU A 109 0.26 0.27 -2.83
C LEU A 109 1.25 -0.83 -3.24
N ILE A 110 0.84 -2.09 -3.12
CA ILE A 110 1.52 -3.24 -3.71
C ILE A 110 0.54 -3.92 -4.65
N THR A 111 0.93 -4.09 -5.91
CA THR A 111 0.07 -4.65 -6.95
C THR A 111 0.77 -5.71 -7.78
N THR A 112 -0.01 -6.62 -8.36
CA THR A 112 0.43 -7.59 -9.37
C THR A 112 0.31 -7.07 -10.81
N LEU A 113 0.03 -5.78 -11.00
CA LEU A 113 0.12 -5.12 -12.30
C LEU A 113 1.60 -4.98 -12.68
N LEU A 114 2.08 -5.81 -13.62
CA LEU A 114 3.50 -5.87 -13.97
C LEU A 114 3.83 -5.04 -15.21
N GLU A 115 2.91 -4.94 -16.16
CA GLU A 115 3.12 -4.23 -17.42
C GLU A 115 3.19 -2.70 -17.20
N GLN A 116 4.27 -2.10 -17.71
CA GLN A 116 4.52 -0.67 -17.51
C GLN A 116 3.43 0.22 -18.11
N GLN A 117 2.94 -0.11 -19.29
CA GLN A 117 1.88 0.65 -19.96
C GLN A 117 0.56 0.58 -19.19
N GLU A 118 0.24 -0.60 -18.63
CA GLU A 118 -0.98 -0.79 -17.86
C GLU A 118 -0.95 0.03 -16.57
N ILE A 119 0.16 -0.02 -15.83
CA ILE A 119 0.29 0.73 -14.57
C ILE A 119 0.27 2.26 -14.81
N THR A 120 0.95 2.74 -15.86
CA THR A 120 0.92 4.15 -16.23
C THR A 120 -0.51 4.59 -16.56
N SER A 121 -1.23 3.81 -17.36
CA SER A 121 -2.64 4.11 -17.71
C SER A 121 -3.55 4.14 -16.48
N VAL A 122 -3.35 3.24 -15.51
CA VAL A 122 -4.10 3.24 -14.25
C VAL A 122 -3.79 4.49 -13.42
N LEU A 123 -2.52 4.85 -13.30
CA LEU A 123 -2.10 6.04 -12.54
C LEU A 123 -2.60 7.34 -13.19
N GLU A 124 -2.64 7.42 -14.52
CA GLU A 124 -3.24 8.55 -15.26
C GLU A 124 -4.74 8.67 -14.97
N LYS A 125 -5.47 7.56 -14.91
CA LYS A 125 -6.90 7.57 -14.56
C LYS A 125 -7.11 8.06 -13.12
N ILE A 126 -6.27 7.58 -12.18
CA ILE A 126 -6.31 8.04 -10.78
C ILE A 126 -6.06 9.56 -10.74
N HIS A 127 -4.98 10.04 -11.37
CA HIS A 127 -4.64 11.45 -11.42
C HIS A 127 -5.80 12.30 -11.99
N ASN A 128 -6.34 11.91 -13.14
CA ASN A 128 -7.43 12.62 -13.81
C ASN A 128 -8.70 12.64 -12.94
N THR A 129 -9.03 11.55 -12.27
CA THR A 129 -10.19 11.49 -11.37
C THR A 129 -9.99 12.39 -10.15
N MET A 130 -8.81 12.36 -9.52
CA MET A 130 -8.51 13.22 -8.39
C MET A 130 -8.59 14.71 -8.78
N LYS A 131 -8.06 15.05 -9.95
CA LYS A 131 -8.12 16.43 -10.47
C LYS A 131 -9.54 16.89 -10.82
N THR A 132 -10.30 16.05 -11.51
CA THR A 132 -11.63 16.46 -12.02
C THR A 132 -12.74 16.37 -10.98
N CYS A 133 -12.70 15.38 -10.09
CA CYS A 133 -13.75 15.14 -9.11
C CYS A 133 -13.47 15.80 -7.75
N TYR A 134 -12.20 15.93 -7.39
CA TYR A 134 -11.78 16.41 -6.05
C TYR A 134 -10.94 17.69 -6.11
N GLY A 135 -10.52 18.14 -7.29
CA GLY A 135 -9.87 19.44 -7.49
C GLY A 135 -8.39 19.52 -7.15
N TYR A 136 -7.71 18.39 -6.92
CA TYR A 136 -6.27 18.39 -6.63
C TYR A 136 -5.48 17.41 -7.49
N ASP A 137 -4.24 17.78 -7.76
CA ASP A 137 -3.28 16.97 -8.49
C ASP A 137 -2.62 15.95 -7.55
N VAL A 138 -2.24 14.81 -8.11
CA VAL A 138 -1.46 13.79 -7.39
C VAL A 138 -0.17 13.51 -8.12
N MET A 139 0.87 13.21 -7.36
CA MET A 139 2.14 12.72 -7.84
C MET A 139 2.24 11.23 -7.53
N ALA A 140 2.71 10.45 -8.48
CA ALA A 140 2.90 9.02 -8.30
C ALA A 140 4.31 8.60 -8.72
N VAL A 141 4.92 7.72 -7.92
CA VAL A 141 6.16 7.03 -8.28
C VAL A 141 5.93 5.54 -8.17
N TYR A 142 6.34 4.76 -9.17
CA TYR A 142 6.21 3.32 -9.15
C TYR A 142 7.55 2.60 -9.41
N SER A 143 7.68 1.42 -8.81
CA SER A 143 8.91 0.61 -8.83
C SER A 143 9.06 -0.18 -10.13
N LYS A 144 10.28 -0.64 -10.40
CA LYS A 144 10.50 -1.84 -11.23
C LYS A 144 9.77 -3.05 -10.62
N ILE A 145 9.67 -4.12 -11.40
CA ILE A 145 9.19 -5.41 -10.90
C ILE A 145 10.18 -5.90 -9.84
N ALA A 146 9.64 -6.30 -8.70
CA ALA A 146 10.42 -6.82 -7.58
C ALA A 146 9.59 -7.88 -6.83
N SER A 147 10.27 -8.74 -6.10
CA SER A 147 9.62 -9.66 -5.17
C SER A 147 8.91 -8.89 -4.05
N ILE A 148 7.78 -9.40 -3.58
CA ILE A 148 7.11 -8.86 -2.39
C ILE A 148 8.03 -8.87 -1.16
N ALA A 149 9.02 -9.78 -1.12
CA ALA A 149 10.04 -9.81 -0.08
C ALA A 149 10.95 -8.57 -0.09
N ASP A 150 11.03 -7.84 -1.21
CA ASP A 150 11.81 -6.62 -1.35
C ASP A 150 11.01 -5.34 -1.00
N ALA A 151 9.78 -5.48 -0.49
CA ALA A 151 8.88 -4.35 -0.24
C ALA A 151 9.50 -3.25 0.67
N PRO A 152 10.20 -3.55 1.77
CA PRO A 152 10.84 -2.52 2.59
C PRO A 152 11.90 -1.72 1.82
N ALA A 153 12.77 -2.41 1.08
CA ALA A 153 13.80 -1.76 0.28
C ALA A 153 13.22 -0.93 -0.87
N SER A 154 12.15 -1.43 -1.51
CA SER A 154 11.43 -0.70 -2.56
C SER A 154 10.73 0.53 -2.02
N TYR A 155 10.09 0.43 -0.86
CA TYR A 155 9.47 1.58 -0.20
C TYR A 155 10.48 2.71 0.07
N GLU A 156 11.65 2.39 0.63
CA GLU A 156 12.68 3.38 0.89
C GLU A 156 13.26 4.00 -0.39
N ARG A 157 13.38 3.22 -1.48
CA ARG A 157 13.78 3.76 -2.80
C ARG A 157 12.73 4.71 -3.35
N LEU A 158 11.46 4.29 -3.39
CA LEU A 158 10.36 5.11 -3.91
C LEU A 158 10.17 6.40 -3.10
N LYS A 159 10.34 6.33 -1.79
CA LYS A 159 10.29 7.50 -0.90
C LYS A 159 11.38 8.52 -1.24
N ARG A 160 12.60 8.05 -1.57
CA ARG A 160 13.67 8.92 -2.06
C ARG A 160 13.33 9.53 -3.42
N CYS A 161 12.84 8.72 -4.35
CA CYS A 161 12.39 9.20 -5.66
C CYS A 161 11.30 10.29 -5.52
N MET A 162 10.34 10.09 -4.63
CA MET A 162 9.30 11.08 -4.33
C MET A 162 9.88 12.39 -3.78
N GLY A 163 10.97 12.34 -3.01
CA GLY A 163 11.68 13.52 -2.52
C GLY A 163 12.34 14.32 -3.64
N TYR A 164 12.85 13.66 -4.69
CA TYR A 164 13.50 14.35 -5.84
C TYR A 164 12.48 15.04 -6.75
N SER A 165 11.30 14.47 -6.90
CA SER A 165 10.25 15.05 -7.73
C SER A 165 9.71 16.38 -7.19
N PHE A 166 10.00 16.69 -5.91
CA PHE A 166 9.65 17.98 -5.31
C PHE A 166 10.35 19.18 -5.98
N TYR A 167 11.41 18.92 -6.74
CA TYR A 167 12.16 19.94 -7.50
C TYR A 167 11.70 20.06 -8.96
N SER A 168 10.77 19.21 -9.42
CA SER A 168 10.15 19.36 -10.73
C SER A 168 8.77 20.02 -10.54
N ASP A 169 8.53 21.11 -11.24
CA ASP A 169 7.27 21.88 -11.17
C ASP A 169 6.05 21.15 -11.77
N SER A 170 6.21 19.87 -12.13
CA SER A 170 5.17 19.06 -12.76
C SER A 170 4.66 17.96 -11.83
N CYS A 171 3.33 17.86 -11.74
CA CYS A 171 2.64 16.71 -11.15
C CYS A 171 2.80 15.53 -12.11
N GLU A 172 3.74 14.64 -11.84
CA GLU A 172 4.16 13.59 -12.76
C GLU A 172 3.96 12.19 -12.21
N ILE A 173 3.72 11.26 -13.14
CA ILE A 173 3.81 9.83 -12.91
C ILE A 173 5.22 9.41 -13.30
N LEU A 174 6.02 9.00 -12.31
CA LEU A 174 7.44 8.72 -12.50
C LEU A 174 7.74 7.22 -12.32
N TYR A 175 8.55 6.70 -13.21
CA TYR A 175 9.15 5.39 -13.04
C TYR A 175 10.48 5.51 -12.30
N GLU A 176 10.75 4.66 -11.29
CA GLU A 176 11.96 4.79 -10.46
C GLU A 176 13.26 4.79 -11.25
N ASN A 177 13.33 4.06 -12.38
CA ASN A 177 14.53 3.99 -13.21
C ASN A 177 14.78 5.25 -14.06
N ASP A 178 13.75 6.08 -14.28
CA ASP A 178 13.89 7.32 -15.05
C ASP A 178 14.47 8.45 -14.17
N ILE A 179 14.46 8.24 -12.86
CA ILE A 179 14.96 9.21 -11.89
C ILE A 179 16.45 8.96 -11.66
N LYS A 180 17.29 9.83 -12.22
CA LYS A 180 18.74 9.82 -11.95
C LYS A 180 19.00 10.41 -10.57
N ILE A 181 19.07 9.55 -9.55
CA ILE A 181 19.48 9.95 -8.21
C ILE A 181 20.97 10.30 -8.25
N ASN A 182 21.29 11.58 -8.14
CA ASN A 182 22.67 12.01 -8.01
C ASN A 182 23.11 11.77 -6.55
N GLU A 183 23.75 10.62 -6.30
CA GLU A 183 24.15 10.18 -4.94
C GLU A 183 25.04 11.22 -4.24
N ASN A 184 25.70 12.08 -4.99
CA ASN A 184 26.52 13.16 -4.44
C ASN A 184 25.73 14.34 -3.87
N ALA A 185 24.43 14.47 -4.19
CA ALA A 185 23.59 15.54 -3.65
C ALA A 185 23.04 15.21 -2.24
N VAL A 186 23.04 13.94 -1.85
CA VAL A 186 22.51 13.49 -0.54
C VAL A 186 23.48 13.83 0.60
N SER A 187 24.78 13.90 0.33
CA SER A 187 25.78 14.23 1.36
C SER A 187 25.74 15.70 1.80
N VAL A 188 25.30 16.60 0.95
CA VAL A 188 25.26 18.05 1.25
C VAL A 188 24.11 18.43 2.19
N GLN A 189 22.99 17.72 2.14
CA GLN A 189 21.84 18.02 3.04
C GLN A 189 22.02 17.50 4.47
N ALA A 190 22.85 16.49 4.69
CA ALA A 190 23.16 16.00 6.04
C ALA A 190 24.08 16.98 6.81
N GLU A 191 24.88 17.80 6.13
CA GLU A 191 25.76 18.78 6.76
C GLU A 191 25.05 20.09 7.16
N TYR A 192 23.96 20.47 6.49
CA TYR A 192 23.24 21.72 6.78
C TYR A 192 22.13 21.58 7.83
N GLY A 193 21.81 20.36 8.27
CA GLY A 193 20.79 20.10 9.31
C GLY A 193 21.27 20.27 10.75
N ALA A 194 22.54 20.60 10.98
CA ALA A 194 23.17 20.67 12.31
C ALA A 194 23.50 22.10 12.76
N ILE A 195 22.82 23.13 12.26
CA ILE A 195 22.96 24.47 12.80
C ILE A 195 21.84 24.69 13.82
N GLU A 196 22.13 24.44 15.11
CA GLU A 196 21.29 24.90 16.22
C GLU A 196 21.26 26.43 16.25
N PRO A 197 20.10 27.06 16.44
CA PRO A 197 20.06 28.50 16.67
C PRO A 197 20.57 28.82 18.08
N VAL A 198 21.50 29.76 18.15
CA VAL A 198 22.02 30.42 19.37
C VAL A 198 20.95 31.35 19.94
#